data_843bdcc531ff574593fc42b4d8ae52af
#
_entry.id   843bdcc531ff574593fc42b4d8ae52af
#
_cell.length_a   1.000
_cell.length_b   1.000
_cell.length_c   1.000
_cell.angle_alpha   90.00
_cell.angle_beta   90.00
_cell.angle_gamma   90.00
#
_symmetry.space_group_name_H-M   'P 1'
#
loop_
_entity.id
_entity.type
_entity.pdbx_description
1 polymer ?
#
loop_
_entity_poly.entity_id
_entity_poly.type
_entity_poly.pdbx_seq_one_letter_code
_entity_poly.pdbx_strand_id
1 'polypeptide(L)'
;MTAPAAAGPIQATAEGVRLRVRLTPAGGADRLEGVAVDAAGEAFLKARVRAAPEDGAANAALVALLAKTLGVAKSAVRIERGHTARVKLVAAAGVDVDTARRRLTGEGP
;
A
#
# COMPACT_ATOMS: atom_id res chain seq x y z
N MET A 1 -19.97 9.04 13.43
CA MET A 1 -19.39 8.83 13.09
C MET A 1 -19.08 8.39 12.27
N THR A 2 -18.77 8.22 11.83
CA THR A 2 -18.53 7.89 11.21
C THR A 2 -17.86 7.34 10.62
N ALA A 3 -17.74 7.19 10.17
CA ALA A 3 -17.22 6.86 9.46
C ALA A 3 -16.20 6.25 9.17
N PRO A 4 -16.09 5.40 9.38
CA PRO A 4 -15.05 4.61 9.25
C PRO A 4 -14.61 4.45 7.95
N ALA A 5 -15.38 4.31 7.19
CA ALA A 5 -14.97 4.05 5.94
C ALA A 5 -14.07 5.11 5.64
N ALA A 6 -14.33 6.11 6.24
CA ALA A 6 -13.55 7.19 6.01
C ALA A 6 -12.14 6.89 6.26
N ALA A 7 -11.87 5.83 6.84
CA ALA A 7 -10.51 5.52 7.10
C ALA A 7 -9.69 5.51 5.84
N GLY A 8 -10.29 5.31 4.73
CA GLY A 8 -9.54 5.25 3.51
C GLY A 8 -8.66 4.01 3.46
N PRO A 9 -7.59 4.04 2.66
CA PRO A 9 -6.76 2.86 2.46
C PRO A 9 -5.67 2.66 3.51
N ILE A 10 -5.52 3.59 4.45
CA ILE A 10 -4.46 3.52 5.45
C ILE A 10 -5.11 3.51 6.83
N GLN A 11 -4.86 2.45 7.59
CA GLN A 11 -5.45 2.29 8.91
C GLN A 11 -4.37 2.03 9.94
N ALA A 12 -4.58 2.54 11.15
CA ALA A 12 -3.65 2.33 12.24
C ALA A 12 -3.75 0.90 12.76
N THR A 13 -2.64 0.31 13.13
CA THR A 13 -2.58 -0.96 13.82
C THR A 13 -1.68 -0.82 15.04
N ALA A 14 -1.65 -1.84 15.88
CA ALA A 14 -0.81 -1.79 17.07
C ALA A 14 0.66 -1.59 16.74
N GLU A 15 1.11 -2.07 15.60
CA GLU A 15 2.52 -2.02 15.23
C GLU A 15 2.87 -0.94 14.22
N GLY A 16 1.89 -0.37 13.59
CA GLY A 16 2.12 0.62 12.56
C GLY A 16 0.86 0.88 11.75
N VAL A 17 0.85 0.48 10.50
CA VAL A 17 -0.30 0.71 9.61
C VAL A 17 -0.63 -0.53 8.80
N ARG A 18 -1.86 -0.57 8.32
CA ARG A 18 -2.30 -1.55 7.32
C ARG A 18 -2.78 -0.77 6.12
N LEU A 19 -2.33 -1.21 4.95
CA LEU A 19 -2.61 -0.52 3.70
C LEU A 19 -3.44 -1.40 2.79
N ARG A 20 -4.41 -0.81 2.12
CA ARG A 20 -5.15 -1.49 1.08
C ARG A 20 -4.56 -1.00 -0.24
N VAL A 21 -3.96 -1.90 -1.00
CA VAL A 21 -3.18 -1.53 -2.18
C VAL A 21 -3.64 -2.32 -3.41
N ARG A 22 -3.86 -1.62 -4.51
CA ARG A 22 -4.13 -2.28 -5.77
C ARG A 22 -2.87 -2.22 -6.61
N LEU A 23 -2.36 -3.39 -6.99
CA LEU A 23 -1.09 -3.51 -7.68
C LEU A 23 -1.28 -3.70 -9.19
N THR A 24 -0.56 -2.91 -9.98
CA THR A 24 -0.48 -3.09 -11.42
C THR A 24 0.94 -3.59 -11.74
N PRO A 25 1.09 -4.89 -12.05
CA PRO A 25 2.41 -5.42 -12.40
C PRO A 25 2.71 -5.15 -13.87
N ALA A 26 3.96 -5.36 -14.25
CA ALA A 26 4.43 -5.13 -15.62
C ALA A 26 4.03 -3.76 -16.14
N GLY A 27 4.06 -2.78 -15.26
CA GLY A 27 3.54 -1.45 -15.54
C GLY A 27 4.53 -0.43 -16.07
N GLY A 28 5.75 -0.82 -16.31
CA GLY A 28 6.74 0.08 -16.88
C GLY A 28 7.44 1.02 -15.92
N ALA A 29 7.03 1.05 -14.68
CA ALA A 29 7.64 1.92 -13.67
C ALA A 29 7.31 1.40 -12.28
N ASP A 30 8.09 1.78 -11.29
CA ASP A 30 7.83 1.48 -9.88
C ASP A 30 7.42 2.78 -9.22
N ARG A 31 6.12 2.95 -8.98
CA ARG A 31 5.66 4.19 -8.35
C ARG A 31 4.26 4.05 -7.75
N LEU A 32 3.95 4.93 -6.82
CA LEU A 32 2.62 5.05 -6.27
C LEU A 32 1.86 6.10 -7.06
N GLU A 33 0.59 5.85 -7.32
CA GLU A 33 -0.21 6.71 -8.20
C GLU A 33 -1.43 7.31 -7.51
N GLY A 34 -1.36 7.44 -6.19
CA GLY A 34 -2.44 8.09 -5.46
C GLY A 34 -3.49 7.12 -4.98
N VAL A 35 -4.60 7.68 -4.55
CA VAL A 35 -5.71 6.92 -3.97
C VAL A 35 -6.89 6.95 -4.93
N ALA A 36 -7.58 5.83 -5.05
CA ALA A 36 -8.80 5.73 -5.83
C ALA A 36 -9.84 4.99 -5.01
N VAL A 37 -11.07 4.95 -5.50
CA VAL A 37 -12.18 4.32 -4.81
C VAL A 37 -12.80 3.31 -5.76
N ASP A 38 -13.09 2.11 -5.27
CA ASP A 38 -13.69 1.08 -6.11
C ASP A 38 -15.21 1.24 -6.17
N ALA A 39 -15.85 0.32 -6.90
CA ALA A 39 -17.30 0.37 -7.10
C ALA A 39 -18.08 0.23 -5.81
N ALA A 40 -17.49 -0.39 -4.81
CA ALA A 40 -18.14 -0.55 -3.51
C ALA A 40 -17.90 0.64 -2.59
N GLY A 41 -17.18 1.65 -3.06
CA GLY A 41 -16.91 2.83 -2.26
C GLY A 41 -15.68 2.70 -1.37
N GLU A 42 -14.88 1.64 -1.54
CA GLU A 42 -13.71 1.44 -0.70
C GLU A 42 -12.47 2.01 -1.35
N ALA A 43 -11.71 2.74 -0.55
CA ALA A 43 -10.50 3.39 -1.06
C ALA A 43 -9.33 2.43 -1.09
N PHE A 44 -8.44 2.62 -2.05
CA PHE A 44 -7.21 1.86 -2.15
C PHE A 44 -6.10 2.73 -2.72
N LEU A 45 -4.88 2.35 -2.39
CA LEU A 45 -3.69 3.00 -2.90
C LEU A 45 -3.35 2.33 -4.22
N LYS A 46 -3.08 3.10 -5.24
CA LYS A 46 -2.68 2.55 -6.54
C LYS A 46 -1.17 2.46 -6.59
N ALA A 47 -0.65 1.29 -6.87
CA ALA A 47 0.78 1.06 -6.99
C ALA A 47 1.08 0.37 -8.31
N ARG A 48 2.16 0.77 -8.93
CA ARG A 48 2.62 0.21 -10.20
C ARG A 48 4.04 -0.27 -10.02
N VAL A 49 4.36 -1.45 -10.55
CA VAL A 49 5.72 -1.96 -10.53
C VAL A 49 6.09 -2.50 -11.90
N ARG A 50 7.38 -2.49 -12.20
CA ARG A 50 7.89 -3.04 -13.46
C ARG A 50 7.83 -4.55 -13.48
N ALA A 51 8.03 -5.16 -12.34
CA ALA A 51 8.14 -6.61 -12.23
C ALA A 51 6.87 -7.31 -12.70
N ALA A 52 7.05 -8.45 -13.35
CA ALA A 52 5.94 -9.26 -13.82
C ALA A 52 5.27 -9.98 -12.64
N PRO A 53 4.00 -10.39 -12.79
CA PRO A 53 3.28 -11.06 -11.71
C PRO A 53 3.63 -12.54 -11.65
N GLU A 54 4.92 -12.87 -11.65
CA GLU A 54 5.40 -14.25 -11.68
C GLU A 54 6.38 -14.48 -10.57
N ASP A 55 6.31 -15.65 -9.97
CA ASP A 55 7.27 -16.10 -8.95
C ASP A 55 7.44 -15.10 -7.82
N GLY A 56 6.39 -14.36 -7.48
CA GLY A 56 6.45 -13.40 -6.40
C GLY A 56 7.20 -12.13 -6.72
N ALA A 57 7.64 -11.94 -7.96
CA ALA A 57 8.45 -10.77 -8.31
C ALA A 57 7.70 -9.45 -8.12
N ALA A 58 6.44 -9.38 -8.57
CA ALA A 58 5.67 -8.15 -8.42
C ALA A 58 5.38 -7.84 -6.96
N ASN A 59 5.10 -8.87 -6.15
CA ASN A 59 4.86 -8.67 -4.73
C ASN A 59 6.13 -8.19 -4.02
N ALA A 60 7.28 -8.74 -4.37
CA ALA A 60 8.54 -8.31 -3.79
C ALA A 60 8.84 -6.86 -4.19
N ALA A 61 8.55 -6.50 -5.42
CA ALA A 61 8.76 -5.13 -5.89
C ALA A 61 7.83 -4.16 -5.15
N LEU A 62 6.59 -4.58 -4.88
CA LEU A 62 5.65 -3.76 -4.12
C LEU A 62 6.16 -3.52 -2.70
N VAL A 63 6.63 -4.57 -2.04
CA VAL A 63 7.17 -4.45 -0.69
C VAL A 63 8.35 -3.48 -0.68
N ALA A 64 9.25 -3.61 -1.66
CA ALA A 64 10.41 -2.72 -1.75
C ALA A 64 9.99 -1.27 -1.97
N LEU A 65 9.01 -1.05 -2.84
CA LEU A 65 8.52 0.29 -3.13
C LEU A 65 7.89 0.93 -1.90
N LEU A 66 7.06 0.18 -1.20
CA LEU A 66 6.40 0.70 0.00
C LEU A 66 7.41 0.97 1.12
N ALA A 67 8.35 0.06 1.33
CA ALA A 67 9.36 0.24 2.36
C ALA A 67 10.20 1.49 2.10
N LYS A 68 10.60 1.68 0.86
CA LYS A 68 11.39 2.85 0.48
C LYS A 68 10.59 4.13 0.69
N THR A 69 9.34 4.14 0.26
CA THR A 69 8.50 5.32 0.36
C THR A 69 8.20 5.65 1.82
N LEU A 70 7.94 4.64 2.63
CA LEU A 70 7.64 4.83 4.04
C LEU A 70 8.89 5.11 4.89
N GLY A 71 10.05 4.80 4.36
CA GLY A 71 11.29 5.01 5.11
C GLY A 71 11.54 3.94 6.16
N VAL A 72 11.09 2.72 5.92
CA VAL A 72 11.29 1.59 6.84
C VAL A 72 12.02 0.47 6.11
N ALA A 73 12.50 -0.51 6.86
CA ALA A 73 13.18 -1.67 6.27
C ALA A 73 12.17 -2.54 5.54
N LYS A 74 12.62 -3.26 4.51
CA LYS A 74 11.74 -4.18 3.79
C LYS A 74 11.14 -5.22 4.74
N SER A 75 11.90 -5.64 5.73
CA SER A 75 11.41 -6.64 6.69
C SER A 75 10.27 -6.11 7.55
N ALA A 76 10.06 -4.81 7.57
CA ALA A 76 8.95 -4.22 8.31
C ALA A 76 7.65 -4.18 7.50
N VAL A 77 7.72 -4.54 6.22
CA VAL A 77 6.56 -4.50 5.32
C VAL A 77 6.26 -5.92 4.85
N ARG A 78 4.99 -6.31 4.95
CA ARG A 78 4.61 -7.64 4.47
C ARG A 78 3.20 -7.63 3.92
N ILE A 79 2.95 -8.49 2.95
CA ILE A 79 1.61 -8.67 2.40
C ILE A 79 0.91 -9.67 3.29
N GLU A 80 -0.20 -9.26 3.90
CA GLU A 80 -0.98 -10.11 4.78
C GLU A 80 -2.02 -10.92 4.06
N ARG A 81 -2.61 -10.37 3.01
CA ARG A 81 -3.65 -11.02 2.24
C ARG A 81 -3.59 -10.61 0.81
N GLY A 82 -4.15 -11.45 -0.05
CA GLY A 82 -4.27 -11.10 -1.46
C GLY A 82 -3.01 -11.28 -2.25
N HIS A 83 -2.15 -12.23 -1.87
CA HIS A 83 -0.89 -12.43 -2.59
C HIS A 83 -1.09 -12.62 -4.09
N THR A 84 -2.18 -13.27 -4.49
CA THR A 84 -2.47 -13.49 -5.90
C THR A 84 -3.60 -12.62 -6.42
N ALA A 85 -4.13 -11.75 -5.58
CA ALA A 85 -5.23 -10.86 -5.98
C ALA A 85 -4.68 -9.51 -6.40
N ARG A 86 -5.49 -8.75 -7.12
CA ARG A 86 -5.12 -7.39 -7.49
C ARG A 86 -5.02 -6.50 -6.28
N VAL A 87 -5.99 -6.61 -5.38
CA VAL A 87 -6.01 -5.81 -4.16
C VAL A 87 -5.38 -6.60 -3.04
N LYS A 88 -4.42 -6.00 -2.36
CA LYS A 88 -3.65 -6.65 -1.33
C LYS A 88 -3.78 -5.86 -0.03
N LEU A 89 -3.73 -6.57 1.08
CA LEU A 89 -3.61 -5.94 2.38
C LEU A 89 -2.15 -6.05 2.81
N VAL A 90 -1.54 -4.93 3.09
CA VAL A 90 -0.12 -4.86 3.41
C VAL A 90 0.05 -4.25 4.79
N ALA A 91 0.84 -4.88 5.64
CA ALA A 91 1.15 -4.34 6.95
C ALA A 91 2.54 -3.72 6.92
N ALA A 92 2.70 -2.59 7.58
CA ALA A 92 3.99 -1.94 7.72
C ALA A 92 4.17 -1.51 9.17
N ALA A 93 5.26 -1.97 9.77
CA ALA A 93 5.56 -1.64 11.17
C ALA A 93 6.48 -0.43 11.24
N GLY A 94 6.43 0.25 12.37
CA GLY A 94 7.37 1.34 12.64
C GLY A 94 7.04 2.67 12.01
N VAL A 95 5.82 2.84 11.52
CA VAL A 95 5.38 4.10 10.94
C VAL A 95 3.95 4.37 11.37
N ASP A 96 3.62 5.61 11.69
CA ASP A 96 2.25 5.95 12.08
C ASP A 96 1.41 6.36 10.87
N VAL A 97 0.10 6.48 11.09
CA VAL A 97 -0.83 6.81 10.01
C VAL A 97 -0.53 8.14 9.36
N ASP A 98 -0.25 9.16 10.14
CA ASP A 98 -0.02 10.49 9.58
C ASP A 98 1.22 10.51 8.69
N THR A 99 2.29 9.90 9.17
CA THR A 99 3.52 9.81 8.39
C THR A 99 3.31 8.99 7.14
N ALA A 100 2.62 7.85 7.27
CA ALA A 100 2.34 6.99 6.12
C ALA A 100 1.51 7.74 5.08
N ARG A 101 0.49 8.47 5.52
CA ARG A 101 -0.35 9.21 4.59
C ARG A 101 0.47 10.25 3.82
N ARG A 102 1.28 11.02 4.52
CA ARG A 102 2.09 12.03 3.86
C ARG A 102 3.03 11.42 2.83
N ARG A 103 3.69 10.34 3.20
CA ARG A 103 4.71 9.73 2.35
C ARG A 103 4.11 8.96 1.19
N LEU A 104 2.96 8.33 1.39
CA LEU A 104 2.35 7.51 0.35
C LEU A 104 1.49 8.31 -0.62
N THR A 105 0.85 9.37 -0.15
CA THR A 105 -0.09 10.11 -0.98
C THR A 105 0.33 11.54 -1.26
N GLY A 106 1.33 12.02 -0.57
CA GLY A 106 1.73 13.40 -0.72
C GLY A 106 0.85 14.39 0.02
N GLU A 107 -0.18 13.91 0.71
CA GLU A 107 -1.05 14.77 1.48
C GLU A 107 -0.37 15.10 2.79
N GLY A 108 -0.42 16.31 3.17
CA GLY A 108 0.21 16.63 4.41
C GLY A 108 -0.34 17.91 4.96
N PRO A 109 0.08 18.28 6.14
CA PRO A 109 -0.35 19.52 6.73
C PRO A 109 0.21 20.67 5.92
#